data_6bc2b69704e783c372f5fca332db4b4f
#
_entry.id   6bc2b69704e783c372f5fca332db4b4f
#
_cell.length_a   1.000
_cell.length_b   1.000
_cell.length_c   1.000
_cell.angle_alpha   90.00
_cell.angle_beta   90.00
_cell.angle_gamma   90.00
#
_symmetry.space_group_name_H-M   'P 1'
#
loop_
_entity.id
_entity.type
_entity.pdbx_description
1 polymer ?
#
loop_
_entity_poly.entity_id
_entity_poly.type
_entity_poly.pdbx_seq_one_letter_code
_entity_poly.pdbx_strand_id
1 'polypeptide(L)'
;YADMQLLAELYAILKRMYPKNRAAVQTAFHQLNQGSLASYLLDITEDILDKKEQGEWLLDNVSDVAKQKGTGKWTARVSLEYGVPVPSLLEAVEARFLSSMKTQRQHAQQCYACTENEETANEQLADCLYKAMLLAKTSIYAQGFSLIDAVNAECGYNIDVKQLAVIWQNGCIIKSEFLKDIYQAYDKDEKLMNLLE
;
A
#
# COMPACT_ATOMS: atom_id res chain seq x y z
N TYR A 1 -1.12 -5.47 3.71
CA TYR A 1 -2.36 -5.26 2.93
C TYR A 1 -2.45 -3.83 2.42
N ALA A 2 -2.15 -2.83 3.27
CA ALA A 2 -2.24 -1.43 2.91
C ALA A 2 -1.22 -1.04 1.82
N ASP A 3 0.03 -1.46 1.90
CA ASP A 3 1.00 -1.25 0.82
C ASP A 3 0.51 -1.85 -0.51
N MET A 4 -0.07 -3.05 -0.49
CA MET A 4 -0.63 -3.67 -1.70
C MET A 4 -1.84 -2.90 -2.23
N GLN A 5 -2.69 -2.35 -1.34
CA GLN A 5 -3.83 -1.54 -1.73
C GLN A 5 -3.37 -0.24 -2.40
N LEU A 6 -2.36 0.44 -1.83
CA LEU A 6 -1.77 1.63 -2.46
C LEU A 6 -1.23 1.33 -3.88
N LEU A 7 -0.56 0.20 -4.07
CA LEU A 7 -0.06 -0.19 -5.39
C LEU A 7 -1.20 -0.47 -6.37
N ALA A 8 -2.29 -1.08 -5.91
CA ALA A 8 -3.47 -1.33 -6.73
C ALA A 8 -4.18 -0.03 -7.15
N GLU A 9 -4.32 0.92 -6.23
CA GLU A 9 -4.89 2.24 -6.51
C GLU A 9 -4.00 3.05 -7.46
N LEU A 10 -2.69 3.05 -7.23
CA LEU A 10 -1.71 3.67 -8.12
C LEU A 10 -1.82 3.09 -9.54
N TYR A 11 -1.89 1.76 -9.65
CA TYR A 11 -2.08 1.09 -10.95
C TYR A 11 -3.38 1.52 -11.63
N ALA A 12 -4.48 1.59 -10.87
CA ALA A 12 -5.77 2.03 -11.40
C ALA A 12 -5.73 3.48 -11.92
N ILE A 13 -5.06 4.39 -11.18
CA ILE A 13 -4.85 5.78 -11.60
C ILE A 13 -4.02 5.83 -12.88
N LEU A 14 -2.85 5.18 -12.89
CA LEU A 14 -1.94 5.19 -14.05
C LEU A 14 -2.58 4.54 -15.29
N LYS A 15 -3.36 3.47 -15.11
CA LYS A 15 -4.09 2.82 -16.22
C LYS A 15 -5.13 3.76 -16.85
N ARG A 16 -5.81 4.57 -16.06
CA ARG A 16 -6.77 5.59 -16.55
C ARG A 16 -6.07 6.73 -17.27
N MET A 17 -4.92 7.14 -16.80
CA MET A 17 -4.12 8.23 -17.39
C MET A 17 -3.38 7.82 -18.65
N TYR A 18 -3.01 6.56 -18.77
CA TYR A 18 -2.31 5.99 -19.90
C TYR A 18 -3.08 4.79 -20.48
N PRO A 19 -4.32 4.97 -20.97
CA PRO A 19 -5.26 3.88 -21.21
C PRO A 19 -4.79 2.85 -22.24
N LYS A 20 -3.89 3.24 -23.14
CA LYS A 20 -3.33 2.34 -24.19
C LYS A 20 -1.80 2.30 -24.17
N ASN A 21 -1.19 2.89 -23.17
CA ASN A 21 0.27 3.04 -23.10
C ASN A 21 0.81 2.33 -21.85
N ARG A 22 0.90 1.00 -21.93
CA ARG A 22 1.44 0.20 -20.83
C ARG A 22 2.89 0.53 -20.52
N ALA A 23 3.70 0.89 -21.53
CA ALA A 23 5.08 1.30 -21.30
C ALA A 23 5.18 2.53 -20.39
N ALA A 24 4.26 3.49 -20.53
CA ALA A 24 4.21 4.64 -19.62
C ALA A 24 3.86 4.22 -18.19
N VAL A 25 2.94 3.27 -17.99
CA VAL A 25 2.63 2.72 -16.67
C VAL A 25 3.85 2.03 -16.06
N GLN A 26 4.55 1.18 -16.81
CA GLN A 26 5.78 0.52 -16.38
C GLN A 26 6.86 1.53 -16.00
N THR A 27 7.08 2.54 -16.83
CA THR A 27 8.04 3.62 -16.56
C THR A 27 7.69 4.36 -15.26
N ALA A 28 6.42 4.66 -15.03
CA ALA A 28 5.98 5.32 -13.80
C ALA A 28 6.26 4.46 -12.55
N PHE A 29 5.98 3.16 -12.60
CA PHE A 29 6.32 2.24 -11.49
C PHE A 29 7.83 2.17 -11.26
N HIS A 30 8.62 2.07 -12.32
CA HIS A 30 10.08 2.09 -12.23
C HIS A 30 10.62 3.39 -11.60
N GLN A 31 10.06 4.55 -11.97
CA GLN A 31 10.43 5.83 -11.38
C GLN A 31 10.04 5.94 -9.90
N LEU A 32 8.91 5.36 -9.52
CA LEU A 32 8.45 5.32 -8.12
C LEU A 32 9.26 4.37 -7.26
N ASN A 33 9.82 3.31 -7.85
CA ASN A 33 10.68 2.35 -7.14
C ASN A 33 12.11 2.89 -6.92
N GLN A 34 12.20 4.15 -6.55
CA GLN A 34 13.46 4.83 -6.26
C GLN A 34 13.39 5.55 -4.92
N GLY A 35 14.55 5.80 -4.32
CA GLY A 35 14.63 6.52 -3.05
C GLY A 35 13.84 5.83 -1.93
N SER A 36 13.17 6.61 -1.09
CA SER A 36 12.43 6.11 0.09
C SER A 36 11.26 5.17 -0.25
N LEU A 37 10.71 5.23 -1.47
CA LEU A 37 9.63 4.34 -1.89
C LEU A 37 10.12 2.97 -2.37
N ALA A 38 11.41 2.82 -2.69
CA ALA A 38 11.97 1.58 -3.19
C ALA A 38 11.66 0.43 -2.22
N SER A 39 11.06 -0.64 -2.75
CA SER A 39 10.55 -1.73 -1.93
C SER A 39 10.44 -3.04 -2.70
N TYR A 40 10.51 -4.15 -1.95
CA TYR A 40 10.29 -5.48 -2.48
C TYR A 40 8.94 -5.64 -3.20
N LEU A 41 7.88 -4.98 -2.71
CA LEU A 41 6.57 -5.01 -3.37
C LEU A 41 6.57 -4.25 -4.70
N LEU A 42 7.31 -3.16 -4.81
CA LEU A 42 7.48 -2.46 -6.09
C LEU A 42 8.32 -3.27 -7.07
N ASP A 43 9.41 -3.91 -6.61
CA ASP A 43 10.21 -4.83 -7.45
C ASP A 43 9.33 -5.91 -8.07
N ILE A 44 8.53 -6.61 -7.25
CA ILE A 44 7.58 -7.63 -7.73
C ILE A 44 6.54 -7.03 -8.68
N THR A 45 6.06 -5.81 -8.40
CA THR A 45 5.06 -5.16 -9.26
C THR A 45 5.63 -4.85 -10.64
N GLU A 46 6.87 -4.39 -10.73
CA GLU A 46 7.57 -4.20 -12.01
C GLU A 46 7.65 -5.52 -12.78
N ASP A 47 8.09 -6.60 -12.13
CA ASP A 47 8.17 -7.93 -12.74
C ASP A 47 6.80 -8.42 -13.25
N ILE A 48 5.73 -8.19 -12.49
CA ILE A 48 4.36 -8.56 -12.88
C ILE A 48 3.89 -7.74 -14.07
N LEU A 49 4.21 -6.44 -14.10
CA LEU A 49 3.84 -5.56 -15.21
C LEU A 49 4.54 -5.93 -16.52
N ASP A 50 5.71 -6.54 -16.45
CA ASP A 50 6.47 -7.01 -17.62
C ASP A 50 6.07 -8.39 -18.10
N LYS A 51 5.33 -9.16 -17.28
CA LYS A 51 5.03 -10.55 -17.59
C LYS A 51 3.96 -10.70 -18.65
N LYS A 52 4.26 -11.51 -19.67
CA LYS A 52 3.33 -11.95 -20.72
C LYS A 52 3.14 -13.45 -20.68
N GLU A 53 1.93 -13.89 -21.01
CA GLU A 53 1.60 -15.28 -21.24
C GLU A 53 0.80 -15.38 -22.54
N GLN A 54 1.23 -16.26 -23.45
CA GLN A 54 0.61 -16.43 -24.78
C GLN A 54 0.47 -15.13 -25.60
N GLY A 55 1.37 -14.16 -25.39
CA GLY A 55 1.36 -12.85 -26.08
C GLY A 55 0.55 -11.77 -25.39
N GLU A 56 -0.31 -12.13 -24.42
CA GLU A 56 -1.12 -11.22 -23.61
C GLU A 56 -0.43 -10.88 -22.29
N TRP A 57 -0.75 -9.72 -21.74
CA TRP A 57 -0.23 -9.31 -20.44
C TRP A 57 -0.88 -10.14 -19.32
N LEU A 58 -0.06 -10.82 -18.52
CA LEU A 58 -0.55 -11.73 -17.47
C LEU A 58 -1.47 -11.02 -16.47
N LEU A 59 -1.14 -9.79 -16.09
CA LEU A 59 -1.92 -9.02 -15.11
C LEU A 59 -3.37 -8.77 -15.54
N ASP A 60 -3.61 -8.61 -16.85
CA ASP A 60 -4.97 -8.37 -17.37
C ASP A 60 -5.84 -9.65 -17.29
N ASN A 61 -5.22 -10.82 -17.15
CA ASN A 61 -5.89 -12.12 -17.00
C ASN A 61 -5.97 -12.60 -15.54
N VAL A 62 -5.39 -11.88 -14.58
CA VAL A 62 -5.48 -12.20 -13.15
C VAL A 62 -6.84 -11.81 -12.59
N SER A 63 -7.43 -12.70 -11.79
CA SER A 63 -8.69 -12.41 -11.11
C SER A 63 -8.54 -11.21 -10.16
N ASP A 64 -9.53 -10.32 -10.21
CA ASP A 64 -9.64 -9.13 -9.35
C ASP A 64 -10.16 -9.45 -7.93
N VAL A 65 -9.90 -10.64 -7.43
CA VAL A 65 -10.32 -11.12 -6.10
C VAL A 65 -9.11 -11.37 -5.23
N ALA A 66 -9.00 -10.63 -4.14
CA ALA A 66 -7.94 -10.81 -3.15
C ALA A 66 -8.50 -11.33 -1.82
N LYS A 67 -8.11 -12.53 -1.41
CA LYS A 67 -8.51 -13.13 -0.13
C LYS A 67 -7.63 -12.60 1.00
N GLN A 68 -8.19 -12.53 2.21
CA GLN A 68 -7.44 -12.23 3.43
C GLN A 68 -7.08 -13.54 4.16
N LYS A 69 -5.94 -13.55 4.88
CA LYS A 69 -5.42 -14.71 5.62
C LYS A 69 -5.63 -14.61 7.14
N GLY A 70 -6.45 -13.66 7.61
CA GLY A 70 -6.79 -13.49 9.02
C GLY A 70 -6.02 -12.40 9.75
N THR A 71 -4.79 -12.06 9.36
CA THR A 71 -3.97 -11.04 10.06
C THR A 71 -4.58 -9.64 9.99
N GLY A 72 -5.18 -9.25 8.84
CA GLY A 72 -5.89 -7.98 8.71
C GLY A 72 -7.09 -7.88 9.65
N LYS A 73 -7.91 -8.93 9.73
CA LYS A 73 -9.01 -9.01 10.69
C LYS A 73 -8.51 -8.92 12.14
N TRP A 74 -7.39 -9.54 12.43
CA TRP A 74 -6.78 -9.48 13.76
C TRP A 74 -6.34 -8.05 14.09
N THR A 75 -5.63 -7.37 13.19
CA THR A 75 -5.25 -5.96 13.36
C THR A 75 -6.47 -5.07 13.60
N ALA A 76 -7.55 -5.25 12.83
CA ALA A 76 -8.81 -4.52 13.00
C ALA A 76 -9.38 -4.71 14.42
N ARG A 77 -9.42 -5.96 14.90
CA ARG A 77 -9.91 -6.27 16.24
C ARG A 77 -9.06 -5.60 17.33
N VAL A 78 -7.73 -5.72 17.23
CA VAL A 78 -6.81 -5.13 18.20
C VAL A 78 -6.91 -3.60 18.20
N SER A 79 -7.04 -2.95 17.06
CA SER A 79 -7.19 -1.49 16.99
C SER A 79 -8.44 -1.00 17.72
N LEU A 80 -9.55 -1.72 17.60
CA LEU A 80 -10.79 -1.41 18.33
C LEU A 80 -10.67 -1.69 19.83
N GLU A 81 -10.01 -2.78 20.21
CA GLU A 81 -9.78 -3.17 21.60
C GLU A 81 -8.95 -2.14 22.36
N TYR A 82 -7.92 -1.60 21.72
CA TYR A 82 -7.01 -0.60 22.31
C TYR A 82 -7.40 0.85 21.98
N GLY A 83 -8.47 1.08 21.24
CA GLY A 83 -8.96 2.42 20.90
C GLY A 83 -8.00 3.22 19.98
N VAL A 84 -7.17 2.54 19.20
CA VAL A 84 -6.19 3.18 18.29
C VAL A 84 -6.77 3.31 16.88
N PRO A 85 -6.89 4.53 16.33
CA PRO A 85 -7.40 4.71 14.98
C PRO A 85 -6.40 4.25 13.92
N VAL A 86 -6.81 3.28 13.08
CA VAL A 86 -6.00 2.77 11.97
C VAL A 86 -6.80 2.72 10.67
N PRO A 87 -7.41 3.84 10.23
CA PRO A 87 -8.38 3.85 9.13
C PRO A 87 -7.79 3.30 7.82
N SER A 88 -6.56 3.65 7.45
CA SER A 88 -5.95 3.16 6.20
C SER A 88 -5.67 1.65 6.22
N LEU A 89 -5.33 1.10 7.38
CA LEU A 89 -5.15 -0.35 7.53
C LEU A 89 -6.49 -1.09 7.46
N LEU A 90 -7.55 -0.53 8.05
CA LEU A 90 -8.90 -1.10 7.99
C LEU A 90 -9.45 -1.07 6.57
N GLU A 91 -9.35 0.07 5.88
CA GLU A 91 -9.78 0.22 4.48
C GLU A 91 -9.14 -0.83 3.57
N ALA A 92 -7.84 -1.09 3.73
CA ALA A 92 -7.17 -2.12 2.95
C ALA A 92 -7.69 -3.55 3.24
N VAL A 93 -8.19 -3.81 4.43
CA VAL A 93 -8.85 -5.09 4.77
C VAL A 93 -10.25 -5.15 4.14
N GLU A 94 -11.01 -4.08 4.22
CA GLU A 94 -12.35 -3.97 3.65
C GLU A 94 -12.34 -4.02 2.13
N ALA A 95 -11.35 -3.40 1.48
CA ALA A 95 -11.14 -3.52 0.05
C ALA A 95 -10.98 -4.98 -0.40
N ARG A 96 -10.33 -5.85 0.40
CA ARG A 96 -10.25 -7.28 0.12
C ARG A 96 -11.60 -7.99 0.26
N PHE A 97 -12.41 -7.62 1.26
CA PHE A 97 -13.76 -8.15 1.39
C PHE A 97 -14.61 -7.73 0.19
N LEU A 98 -14.56 -6.45 -0.17
CA LEU A 98 -15.27 -5.91 -1.32
C LEU A 98 -14.81 -6.58 -2.63
N SER A 99 -13.52 -6.83 -2.81
CA SER A 99 -12.99 -7.53 -3.98
C SER A 99 -13.58 -8.95 -4.12
N SER A 100 -13.81 -9.65 -3.01
CA SER A 100 -14.38 -11.00 -3.01
C SER A 100 -15.88 -11.06 -3.35
N MET A 101 -16.57 -9.92 -3.30
CA MET A 101 -18.00 -9.78 -3.66
C MET A 101 -18.18 -9.59 -5.17
N LYS A 102 -17.53 -10.42 -6.00
CA LYS A 102 -17.42 -10.22 -7.46
C LYS A 102 -18.79 -10.16 -8.15
N THR A 103 -19.71 -11.03 -7.79
CA THR A 103 -21.07 -11.07 -8.39
C THR A 103 -21.82 -9.77 -8.12
N GLN A 104 -21.77 -9.26 -6.88
CA GLN A 104 -22.43 -8.00 -6.51
C GLN A 104 -21.80 -6.80 -7.22
N ARG A 105 -20.44 -6.76 -7.32
CA ARG A 105 -19.73 -5.70 -8.05
C ARG A 105 -20.10 -5.70 -9.54
N GLN A 106 -20.15 -6.87 -10.18
CA GLN A 106 -20.57 -6.99 -11.57
C GLN A 106 -22.01 -6.57 -11.80
N HIS A 107 -22.92 -6.92 -10.89
CA HIS A 107 -24.31 -6.46 -10.95
C HIS A 107 -24.40 -4.93 -10.79
N ALA A 108 -23.71 -4.36 -9.82
CA ALA A 108 -23.68 -2.91 -9.63
C ALA A 108 -23.12 -2.17 -10.86
N GLN A 109 -22.08 -2.71 -11.49
CA GLN A 109 -21.52 -2.15 -12.73
C GLN A 109 -22.55 -2.11 -13.88
N GLN A 110 -23.43 -3.10 -13.96
CA GLN A 110 -24.50 -3.10 -14.96
C GLN A 110 -25.61 -2.07 -14.65
N CYS A 111 -25.88 -1.82 -13.35
CA CYS A 111 -26.90 -0.87 -12.92
C CYS A 111 -26.42 0.59 -12.99
N TYR A 112 -25.15 0.82 -12.73
CA TYR A 112 -24.54 2.15 -12.63
C TYR A 112 -23.48 2.32 -13.73
N ALA A 113 -23.92 2.82 -14.90
CA ALA A 113 -23.00 3.16 -15.97
C ALA A 113 -22.07 4.31 -15.52
N CYS A 114 -20.77 4.05 -15.51
CA CYS A 114 -19.76 5.08 -15.25
C CYS A 114 -19.27 5.62 -16.59
N THR A 115 -19.40 6.92 -16.82
CA THR A 115 -18.72 7.57 -17.96
C THR A 115 -17.24 7.68 -17.60
N GLU A 116 -16.41 6.94 -18.32
CA GLU A 116 -14.97 7.09 -18.22
C GLU A 116 -14.56 8.42 -18.88
N ASN A 117 -14.17 9.40 -18.07
CA ASN A 117 -13.48 10.57 -18.59
C ASN A 117 -12.00 10.20 -18.76
N GLU A 118 -11.48 10.32 -19.96
CA GLU A 118 -10.06 10.21 -20.22
C GLU A 118 -9.37 11.47 -19.68
N GLU A 119 -8.63 11.34 -18.60
CA GLU A 119 -7.77 12.41 -18.09
C GLU A 119 -6.40 12.30 -18.74
N THR A 120 -5.91 13.41 -19.29
CA THR A 120 -4.58 13.47 -19.89
C THR A 120 -3.53 13.72 -18.82
N ALA A 121 -2.51 12.87 -18.79
CA ALA A 121 -1.34 13.04 -17.93
C ALA A 121 -0.58 14.33 -18.27
N ASN A 122 -0.14 15.04 -17.24
CA ASN A 122 0.78 16.17 -17.35
C ASN A 122 2.11 15.85 -16.65
N GLU A 123 3.17 16.61 -16.95
CA GLU A 123 4.51 16.38 -16.38
C GLU A 123 4.57 16.52 -14.85
N GLN A 124 3.69 17.31 -14.25
CA GLN A 124 3.65 17.52 -12.78
C GLN A 124 3.08 16.31 -12.04
N LEU A 125 2.39 15.44 -12.73
CA LEU A 125 1.69 14.34 -12.10
C LEU A 125 2.60 13.27 -11.51
N ALA A 126 3.72 12.97 -12.14
CA ALA A 126 4.67 11.99 -11.61
C ALA A 126 5.20 12.42 -10.21
N ASP A 127 5.53 13.70 -10.07
CA ASP A 127 5.94 14.28 -8.77
C ASP A 127 4.80 14.27 -7.74
N CYS A 128 3.58 14.61 -8.17
CA CYS A 128 2.40 14.53 -7.31
C CYS A 128 2.12 13.08 -6.84
N LEU A 129 2.22 12.10 -7.73
CA LEU A 129 2.02 10.70 -7.38
C LEU A 129 3.10 10.19 -6.42
N TYR A 130 4.37 10.57 -6.63
CA TYR A 130 5.44 10.22 -5.70
C TYR A 130 5.17 10.76 -4.29
N LYS A 131 4.83 12.06 -4.18
CA LYS A 131 4.51 12.70 -2.91
C LYS A 131 3.28 12.11 -2.24
N ALA A 132 2.23 11.82 -3.02
CA ALA A 132 1.01 11.18 -2.53
C ALA A 132 1.30 9.77 -1.99
N MET A 133 2.07 8.97 -2.71
CA MET A 133 2.49 7.64 -2.28
C MET A 133 3.34 7.68 -1.02
N LEU A 134 4.28 8.62 -0.93
CA LEU A 134 5.12 8.80 0.26
C LEU A 134 4.28 9.16 1.48
N LEU A 135 3.38 10.14 1.35
CA LEU A 135 2.47 10.53 2.44
C LEU A 135 1.56 9.38 2.86
N ALA A 136 0.96 8.68 1.90
CA ALA A 136 0.08 7.54 2.20
C ALA A 136 0.86 6.42 2.91
N LYS A 137 2.07 6.10 2.45
CA LYS A 137 2.94 5.12 3.10
C LYS A 137 3.31 5.56 4.51
N THR A 138 3.71 6.82 4.71
CA THR A 138 3.99 7.37 6.04
C THR A 138 2.78 7.21 6.96
N SER A 139 1.58 7.55 6.48
CA SER A 139 0.33 7.44 7.25
C SER A 139 0.03 5.99 7.65
N ILE A 140 0.23 5.02 6.77
CA ILE A 140 0.03 3.60 7.05
C ILE A 140 0.98 3.12 8.15
N TYR A 141 2.27 3.47 8.05
CA TYR A 141 3.25 3.07 9.05
C TYR A 141 3.03 3.79 10.38
N ALA A 142 2.68 5.09 10.35
CA ALA A 142 2.31 5.83 11.55
C ALA A 142 1.18 5.15 12.33
N GLN A 143 0.11 4.73 11.64
CA GLN A 143 -1.00 3.99 12.25
C GLN A 143 -0.55 2.65 12.82
N GLY A 144 0.27 1.90 12.08
CA GLY A 144 0.79 0.60 12.52
C GLY A 144 1.67 0.70 13.76
N PHE A 145 2.61 1.65 13.77
CA PHE A 145 3.49 1.89 14.91
C PHE A 145 2.72 2.41 16.12
N SER A 146 1.75 3.33 15.94
CA SER A 146 0.90 3.79 17.05
C SER A 146 0.12 2.64 17.70
N LEU A 147 -0.36 1.68 16.91
CA LEU A 147 -1.04 0.50 17.45
C LEU A 147 -0.07 -0.39 18.24
N ILE A 148 1.13 -0.61 17.74
CA ILE A 148 2.17 -1.39 18.43
C ILE A 148 2.55 -0.72 19.75
N ASP A 149 2.73 0.60 19.75
CA ASP A 149 3.10 1.36 20.96
C ASP A 149 1.99 1.30 22.04
N ALA A 150 0.73 1.42 21.66
CA ALA A 150 -0.38 1.33 22.58
C ALA A 150 -0.45 -0.06 23.24
N VAL A 151 -0.32 -1.13 22.45
CA VAL A 151 -0.30 -2.51 22.97
C VAL A 151 0.94 -2.75 23.83
N ASN A 152 2.10 -2.25 23.39
CA ASN A 152 3.36 -2.35 24.12
C ASN A 152 3.27 -1.72 25.52
N ALA A 153 2.71 -0.51 25.59
CA ALA A 153 2.54 0.22 26.85
C ALA A 153 1.60 -0.51 27.80
N GLU A 154 0.47 -1.02 27.33
CA GLU A 154 -0.52 -1.68 28.19
C GLU A 154 -0.07 -3.08 28.63
N CYS A 155 0.56 -3.84 27.74
CA CYS A 155 1.00 -5.21 28.02
C CYS A 155 2.40 -5.30 28.64
N GLY A 156 3.16 -4.22 28.68
CA GLY A 156 4.53 -4.20 29.23
C GLY A 156 5.53 -5.07 28.48
N TYR A 157 5.40 -5.19 27.16
CA TYR A 157 6.26 -6.05 26.35
C TYR A 157 7.69 -5.53 26.17
N ASN A 158 7.92 -4.24 26.44
CA ASN A 158 9.22 -3.57 26.23
C ASN A 158 9.75 -3.69 24.80
N ILE A 159 8.87 -3.56 23.82
CA ILE A 159 9.24 -3.58 22.40
C ILE A 159 9.99 -2.28 22.05
N ASP A 160 11.17 -2.42 21.49
CA ASP A 160 11.88 -1.29 20.88
C ASP A 160 11.41 -1.13 19.42
N VAL A 161 10.65 -0.06 19.17
CA VAL A 161 10.09 0.22 17.83
C VAL A 161 11.15 0.48 16.77
N LYS A 162 12.33 0.99 17.14
CA LYS A 162 13.48 1.14 16.23
C LYS A 162 13.93 -0.23 15.72
N GLN A 163 14.02 -1.20 16.62
CA GLN A 163 14.43 -2.55 16.27
C GLN A 163 13.41 -3.26 15.37
N LEU A 164 12.12 -2.96 15.49
CA LEU A 164 11.11 -3.48 14.57
C LEU A 164 11.38 -3.02 13.13
N ALA A 165 11.71 -1.73 12.93
CA ALA A 165 12.05 -1.22 11.61
C ALA A 165 13.27 -1.94 11.02
N VAL A 166 14.28 -2.28 11.83
CA VAL A 166 15.45 -3.06 11.40
C VAL A 166 15.08 -4.50 11.04
N ILE A 167 14.29 -5.16 11.88
CA ILE A 167 13.85 -6.56 11.66
C ILE A 167 13.07 -6.66 10.34
N TRP A 168 12.18 -5.70 10.06
CA TRP A 168 11.36 -5.71 8.86
C TRP A 168 12.11 -5.41 7.56
N GLN A 169 13.35 -4.91 7.64
CA GLN A 169 14.21 -4.73 6.46
C GLN A 169 14.70 -6.06 5.86
N ASN A 170 14.59 -7.18 6.56
CA ASN A 170 15.10 -8.47 6.10
C ASN A 170 14.07 -9.58 6.32
N GLY A 171 13.85 -10.39 5.27
CA GLY A 171 12.98 -11.56 5.36
C GLY A 171 11.48 -11.24 5.51
N CYS A 172 11.07 -10.01 5.25
CA CYS A 172 9.69 -9.55 5.36
C CYS A 172 9.18 -8.99 4.04
N ILE A 173 7.89 -9.23 3.74
CA ILE A 173 7.24 -8.76 2.51
C ILE A 173 7.16 -7.23 2.42
N ILE A 174 7.21 -6.53 3.56
CA ILE A 174 7.22 -5.06 3.63
C ILE A 174 8.63 -4.45 3.59
N LYS A 175 9.66 -5.26 3.29
CA LYS A 175 11.03 -4.76 3.10
C LYS A 175 11.05 -3.56 2.15
N SER A 176 11.61 -2.43 2.62
CA SER A 176 11.68 -1.18 1.86
C SER A 176 12.75 -0.25 2.40
N GLU A 177 13.21 0.69 1.58
CA GLU A 177 14.10 1.76 2.01
C GLU A 177 13.44 2.66 3.07
N PHE A 178 12.11 2.85 2.99
CA PHE A 178 11.33 3.60 3.95
C PHE A 178 11.49 3.14 5.41
N LEU A 179 11.77 1.86 5.65
CA LEU A 179 12.04 1.34 6.99
C LEU A 179 13.35 1.91 7.59
N LYS A 180 14.30 2.29 6.73
CA LYS A 180 15.52 2.99 7.18
C LYS A 180 15.21 4.41 7.61
N ASP A 181 14.31 5.09 6.91
CA ASP A 181 13.87 6.42 7.27
C ASP A 181 13.11 6.41 8.60
N ILE A 182 12.26 5.40 8.83
CA ILE A 182 11.59 5.17 10.12
C ILE A 182 12.59 4.96 11.25
N TYR A 183 13.58 4.09 11.03
CA TYR A 183 14.65 3.88 12.02
C TYR A 183 15.34 5.18 12.37
N GLN A 184 15.73 5.97 11.37
CA GLN A 184 16.42 7.25 11.57
C GLN A 184 15.55 8.27 12.29
N ALA A 185 14.24 8.31 12.03
CA ALA A 185 13.31 9.21 12.71
C ALA A 185 13.29 8.92 14.22
N TYR A 186 13.08 7.68 14.62
CA TYR A 186 13.09 7.27 16.04
C TYR A 186 14.49 7.34 16.69
N ASP A 187 15.57 7.25 15.91
CA ASP A 187 16.93 7.38 16.43
C ASP A 187 17.29 8.85 16.71
N LYS A 188 16.76 9.77 15.92
CA LYS A 188 16.94 11.22 16.13
C LYS A 188 16.10 11.76 17.27
N ASP A 189 14.90 11.25 17.45
CA ASP A 189 14.00 11.65 18.52
C ASP A 189 13.36 10.42 19.18
N GLU A 190 13.92 10.03 20.31
CA GLU A 190 13.39 8.91 21.11
C GLU A 190 12.00 9.18 21.70
N LYS A 191 11.54 10.42 21.66
CA LYS A 191 10.22 10.83 22.13
C LYS A 191 9.22 11.03 21.00
N LEU A 192 9.62 10.75 19.75
CA LEU A 192 8.74 10.86 18.60
C LEU A 192 7.45 10.06 18.84
N MET A 193 6.33 10.75 18.94
CA MET A 193 5.04 10.13 19.24
C MET A 193 4.37 9.57 17.98
N ASN A 194 4.67 10.15 16.82
CA ASN A 194 4.07 9.73 15.56
C ASN A 194 4.97 10.06 14.36
N LEU A 195 5.02 9.17 13.37
CA LEU A 195 5.82 9.37 12.15
C LEU A 195 5.33 10.51 11.24
N LEU A 196 4.20 11.14 11.56
CA LEU A 196 3.68 12.30 10.85
C LEU A 196 4.19 13.64 11.43
N GLU A 197 4.95 13.61 12.51
CA GLU A 197 5.63 14.79 13.09
C GLU A 197 6.91 15.09 12.34
#